data_b12dbc60ba9c92ae0d08533a551efc87
#
_entry.id   b12dbc60ba9c92ae0d08533a551efc87
#
_cell.length_a   1.000
_cell.length_b   1.000
_cell.length_c   1.000
_cell.angle_alpha   90.00
_cell.angle_beta   90.00
_cell.angle_gamma   90.00
#
_symmetry.space_group_name_H-M   'P 1'
#
loop_
_entity.id
_entity.type
_entity.pdbx_description
1 polymer ?
#
loop_
_entity_poly.entity_id
_entity_poly.type
_entity_poly.pdbx_seq_one_letter_code
_entity_poly.pdbx_strand_id
1 'polypeptide(L)'
;GAGIGGDSDGAHGEVGRQEVEGPREGIEVDEPGFRDPFSILLNRVVDVSDVAIRQVVLGLGGAANGAPRQSGYDITVASEVMAILALATSVQDLRERLGRMVIGTDTKGNPVTAEDLGVAGAMTVLMKEALQPNLMQTLEGSPVFVHAGPFANIAQGNSSIVADRIALKLADYVVTEAGFGADMGAEKFVNM
;
A
#
# COMPACT_ATOMS: atom_id res chain seq x y z
N GLY A 1 -17.37 0.87 66.09
CA GLY A 1 -17.54 0.05 64.97
C GLY A 1 -16.30 0.04 64.05
N ALA A 2 -15.85 -1.06 63.64
CA ALA A 2 -14.57 -1.35 63.01
C ALA A 2 -14.40 -0.72 61.63
N GLY A 3 -13.27 -0.10 61.38
CA GLY A 3 -12.80 0.30 60.05
C GLY A 3 -12.14 -0.88 59.33
N ILE A 4 -12.32 -0.96 58.04
CA ILE A 4 -11.51 -1.80 57.15
C ILE A 4 -10.97 -0.89 56.04
N GLY A 5 -9.67 -0.59 56.18
CA GLY A 5 -8.90 -0.02 55.09
C GLY A 5 -8.61 -1.11 54.07
N GLY A 6 -8.87 -0.84 52.82
CA GLY A 6 -8.47 -1.65 51.70
C GLY A 6 -7.58 -0.81 50.79
N ASP A 7 -6.29 -0.97 50.91
CA ASP A 7 -5.30 -0.49 49.96
C ASP A 7 -5.43 -1.30 48.70
N SER A 8 -5.85 -0.67 47.61
CA SER A 8 -5.74 -1.21 46.27
C SER A 8 -4.59 -0.52 45.55
N ASP A 9 -3.38 -1.06 45.73
CA ASP A 9 -2.23 -0.77 44.89
C ASP A 9 -2.54 -1.27 43.47
N GLY A 10 -2.99 -0.35 42.63
CA GLY A 10 -3.11 -0.55 41.20
C GLY A 10 -1.74 -0.45 40.54
N ALA A 11 -1.09 -1.57 40.31
CA ALA A 11 0.07 -1.67 39.45
C ALA A 11 -0.27 -1.20 38.04
N HIS A 12 -0.06 0.06 37.75
CA HIS A 12 0.01 0.53 36.38
C HIS A 12 1.30 -0.03 35.76
N GLY A 13 1.14 -1.11 34.98
CA GLY A 13 2.22 -1.60 34.13
C GLY A 13 2.63 -0.49 33.17
N GLU A 14 3.84 0.03 33.36
CA GLU A 14 4.51 0.84 32.36
C GLU A 14 4.64 0.00 31.09
N VAL A 15 3.84 0.33 30.09
CA VAL A 15 4.08 -0.10 28.72
C VAL A 15 5.37 0.60 28.31
N GLY A 16 6.47 -0.14 28.35
CA GLY A 16 7.75 0.33 27.88
C GLY A 16 7.59 0.86 26.46
N ARG A 17 7.76 2.17 26.28
CA ARG A 17 8.00 2.76 24.99
C ARG A 17 9.28 2.12 24.47
N GLN A 18 9.16 1.21 23.50
CA GLN A 18 10.29 0.90 22.65
C GLN A 18 10.63 2.22 21.93
N GLU A 19 11.74 2.82 22.34
CA GLU A 19 12.39 3.85 21.55
C GLU A 19 12.65 3.21 20.20
N VAL A 20 11.94 3.70 19.18
CA VAL A 20 12.31 3.45 17.80
C VAL A 20 13.69 4.08 17.67
N GLU A 21 14.73 3.25 17.57
CA GLU A 21 16.08 3.72 17.27
C GLU A 21 15.97 4.71 16.11
N GLY A 22 16.39 5.95 16.37
CA GLY A 22 16.57 6.96 15.34
C GLY A 22 17.52 6.43 14.26
N PRO A 23 17.65 7.10 13.11
CA PRO A 23 18.51 6.65 12.04
C PRO A 23 19.88 6.28 12.61
N ARG A 24 20.32 5.05 12.32
CA ARG A 24 21.57 4.48 12.82
C ARG A 24 22.70 5.47 12.53
N GLU A 25 23.39 5.91 13.58
CA GLU A 25 24.63 6.67 13.43
C GLU A 25 25.59 5.86 12.55
N GLY A 26 25.90 6.39 11.36
CA GLY A 26 26.78 5.74 10.40
C GLY A 26 26.27 5.67 8.96
N ILE A 27 25.05 6.07 8.68
CA ILE A 27 24.68 6.39 7.31
C ILE A 27 25.17 7.82 7.05
N GLU A 28 26.40 7.93 6.54
CA GLU A 28 26.85 9.17 5.93
C GLU A 28 25.84 9.51 4.83
N VAL A 29 25.02 10.52 5.07
CA VAL A 29 24.02 11.04 4.14
C VAL A 29 24.72 11.84 3.03
N ASP A 30 25.89 11.41 2.59
CA ASP A 30 26.58 11.89 1.41
C ASP A 30 26.33 11.02 0.16
N GLU A 31 25.54 9.97 0.32
CA GLU A 31 24.92 9.31 -0.82
C GLU A 31 24.05 10.34 -1.55
N PRO A 32 24.03 10.33 -2.90
CA PRO A 32 23.21 11.25 -3.71
C PRO A 32 21.74 10.91 -3.52
N GLY A 33 21.30 11.11 -2.30
CA GLY A 33 19.96 10.77 -1.87
C GLY A 33 18.99 11.86 -2.30
N PHE A 34 17.82 11.52 -2.33
CA PHE A 34 16.53 12.16 -2.35
C PHE A 34 16.50 13.58 -1.70
N ARG A 35 17.37 14.49 -2.17
CA ARG A 35 17.45 15.87 -1.64
C ARG A 35 16.60 16.85 -2.42
N ASP A 36 16.09 16.47 -3.59
CA ASP A 36 15.24 17.34 -4.37
C ASP A 36 13.76 16.98 -4.08
N PRO A 37 13.03 17.83 -3.33
CA PRO A 37 11.62 17.60 -3.04
C PRO A 37 10.74 17.65 -4.30
N PHE A 38 11.25 18.16 -5.41
CA PHE A 38 10.54 18.22 -6.69
C PHE A 38 10.69 16.92 -7.50
N SER A 39 11.61 16.03 -7.11
CA SER A 39 11.83 14.75 -7.76
C SER A 39 10.95 13.61 -7.24
N ILE A 40 10.07 13.87 -6.25
CA ILE A 40 9.15 12.87 -5.70
C ILE A 40 8.02 12.63 -6.70
N LEU A 41 7.95 11.43 -7.25
CA LEU A 41 6.95 11.02 -8.24
C LEU A 41 5.73 10.35 -7.59
N LEU A 42 5.94 9.65 -6.46
CA LEU A 42 4.87 8.93 -5.78
C LEU A 42 3.93 9.90 -5.06
N ASN A 43 2.67 9.90 -5.46
CA ASN A 43 1.61 10.63 -4.79
C ASN A 43 1.15 9.92 -3.51
N ARG A 44 0.52 10.68 -2.61
CA ARG A 44 -0.23 10.09 -1.50
C ARG A 44 -1.48 9.41 -2.01
N VAL A 45 -1.87 8.34 -1.34
CA VAL A 45 -3.08 7.59 -1.66
C VAL A 45 -4.09 7.79 -0.53
N VAL A 46 -5.27 8.26 -0.90
CA VAL A 46 -6.40 8.45 0.00
C VAL A 46 -7.65 7.99 -0.72
N ASP A 47 -8.52 7.24 -0.05
CA ASP A 47 -9.76 6.74 -0.66
C ASP A 47 -10.81 7.85 -0.82
N VAL A 48 -10.44 8.89 -1.55
CA VAL A 48 -11.23 10.07 -1.87
C VAL A 48 -11.13 10.37 -3.35
N SER A 49 -12.26 10.47 -4.03
CA SER A 49 -12.36 10.86 -5.44
C SER A 49 -12.80 12.33 -5.56
N ASP A 50 -11.97 13.26 -5.07
CA ASP A 50 -12.22 14.70 -5.18
C ASP A 50 -11.22 15.33 -6.15
N VAL A 51 -11.73 15.94 -7.20
CA VAL A 51 -10.93 16.63 -8.21
C VAL A 51 -10.13 17.80 -7.60
N ALA A 52 -10.65 18.45 -6.57
CA ALA A 52 -10.03 19.63 -5.95
C ALA A 52 -8.71 19.31 -5.23
N ILE A 53 -8.51 18.06 -4.79
CA ILE A 53 -7.28 17.65 -4.08
C ILE A 53 -6.28 16.91 -4.98
N ARG A 54 -6.55 16.78 -6.27
CA ARG A 54 -5.60 16.15 -7.20
C ARG A 54 -4.30 16.92 -7.34
N GLN A 55 -4.34 18.22 -7.04
CA GLN A 55 -3.13 19.05 -6.97
C GLN A 55 -3.20 19.91 -5.71
N VAL A 56 -2.24 19.76 -4.83
CA VAL A 56 -2.16 20.45 -3.54
C VAL A 56 -0.73 20.93 -3.29
N VAL A 57 -0.59 21.91 -2.41
CA VAL A 57 0.74 22.31 -1.90
C VAL A 57 0.93 21.65 -0.54
N LEU A 58 1.99 20.88 -0.40
CA LEU A 58 2.42 20.23 0.84
C LEU A 58 3.61 20.98 1.43
N GLY A 59 3.93 20.71 2.70
CA GLY A 59 5.10 21.25 3.40
C GLY A 59 4.92 22.65 3.96
N LEU A 60 3.68 23.19 4.02
CA LEU A 60 3.40 24.45 4.68
C LEU A 60 3.42 24.31 6.20
N GLY A 61 3.76 25.39 6.93
CA GLY A 61 3.71 25.43 8.41
C GLY A 61 5.03 25.14 9.12
N GLY A 62 6.16 25.09 8.44
CA GLY A 62 7.50 25.02 9.01
C GLY A 62 8.30 23.79 8.65
N ALA A 63 9.56 23.76 9.05
CA ALA A 63 10.55 22.76 8.62
C ALA A 63 10.16 21.31 8.93
N ALA A 64 9.44 21.07 10.03
CA ALA A 64 8.97 19.72 10.40
C ALA A 64 7.98 19.12 9.38
N ASN A 65 7.36 19.94 8.54
CA ASN A 65 6.43 19.49 7.50
C ASN A 65 7.12 19.21 6.16
N GLY A 66 8.44 19.34 6.10
CA GLY A 66 9.24 19.21 4.89
C GLY A 66 9.24 20.47 4.02
N ALA A 67 9.85 20.38 2.84
CA ALA A 67 9.91 21.48 1.89
C ALA A 67 8.55 21.71 1.23
N PRO A 68 8.11 22.98 1.06
CA PRO A 68 6.92 23.30 0.29
C PRO A 68 7.07 22.79 -1.15
N ARG A 69 6.08 22.02 -1.62
CA ARG A 69 6.08 21.47 -2.98
C ARG A 69 4.66 21.19 -3.45
N GLN A 70 4.48 21.20 -4.76
CA GLN A 70 3.26 20.68 -5.36
C GLN A 70 3.25 19.15 -5.29
N SER A 71 2.09 18.57 -5.02
CA SER A 71 1.85 17.14 -5.01
C SER A 71 0.35 16.88 -5.27
N GLY A 72 -0.10 15.65 -5.16
CA GLY A 72 -1.48 15.26 -5.33
C GLY A 72 -1.89 14.11 -4.47
N TYR A 73 -3.14 13.71 -4.65
CA TYR A 73 -3.71 12.51 -4.07
C TYR A 73 -4.28 11.63 -5.17
N ASP A 74 -3.95 10.35 -5.12
CA ASP A 74 -4.54 9.30 -5.95
C ASP A 74 -5.55 8.51 -5.13
N ILE A 75 -6.63 8.08 -5.76
CA ILE A 75 -7.59 7.17 -5.13
C ILE A 75 -6.96 5.78 -4.96
N THR A 76 -7.35 5.04 -3.94
CA THR A 76 -6.77 3.73 -3.58
C THR A 76 -6.71 2.75 -4.75
N VAL A 77 -7.77 2.68 -5.56
CA VAL A 77 -7.85 1.79 -6.75
C VAL A 77 -6.92 2.20 -7.90
N ALA A 78 -6.37 3.41 -7.85
CA ALA A 78 -5.37 3.92 -8.79
C ALA A 78 -3.94 3.83 -8.27
N SER A 79 -3.73 3.27 -7.08
CA SER A 79 -2.39 3.14 -6.49
C SER A 79 -1.61 2.00 -7.12
N GLU A 80 -0.30 2.19 -7.25
CA GLU A 80 0.62 1.13 -7.68
C GLU A 80 0.61 -0.06 -6.72
N VAL A 81 0.44 0.18 -5.41
CA VAL A 81 0.32 -0.86 -4.40
C VAL A 81 -0.89 -1.77 -4.66
N MET A 82 -2.03 -1.20 -5.07
CA MET A 82 -3.22 -1.99 -5.44
C MET A 82 -2.95 -2.86 -6.67
N ALA A 83 -2.27 -2.34 -7.67
CA ALA A 83 -1.88 -3.10 -8.86
C ALA A 83 -0.92 -4.25 -8.51
N ILE A 84 0.06 -3.98 -7.68
CA ILE A 84 1.00 -4.98 -7.17
C ILE A 84 0.28 -6.07 -6.38
N LEU A 85 -0.64 -5.70 -5.48
CA LEU A 85 -1.43 -6.65 -4.69
C LEU A 85 -2.21 -7.61 -5.58
N ALA A 86 -2.83 -7.13 -6.64
CA ALA A 86 -3.59 -7.96 -7.56
C ALA A 86 -2.71 -8.95 -8.35
N LEU A 87 -1.45 -8.61 -8.62
CA LEU A 87 -0.52 -9.45 -9.37
C LEU A 87 0.36 -10.33 -8.48
N ALA A 88 0.46 -10.04 -7.19
CA ALA A 88 1.31 -10.79 -6.27
C ALA A 88 0.79 -12.22 -6.07
N THR A 89 1.70 -13.18 -6.05
CA THR A 89 1.39 -14.61 -5.90
C THR A 89 1.81 -15.20 -4.55
N SER A 90 2.63 -14.46 -3.80
CA SER A 90 3.13 -14.82 -2.47
C SER A 90 3.58 -13.57 -1.72
N VAL A 91 3.83 -13.70 -0.41
CA VAL A 91 4.40 -12.62 0.41
C VAL A 91 5.80 -12.21 -0.10
N GLN A 92 6.59 -13.16 -0.56
CA GLN A 92 7.91 -12.86 -1.11
C GLN A 92 7.80 -12.09 -2.43
N ASP A 93 6.95 -12.53 -3.36
CA ASP A 93 6.70 -11.85 -4.64
C ASP A 93 6.13 -10.43 -4.39
N LEU A 94 5.22 -10.29 -3.41
CA LEU A 94 4.72 -9.00 -2.97
C LEU A 94 5.87 -8.07 -2.53
N ARG A 95 6.77 -8.55 -1.67
CA ARG A 95 7.93 -7.77 -1.20
C ARG A 95 8.84 -7.34 -2.34
N GLU A 96 9.15 -8.25 -3.25
CA GLU A 96 10.01 -7.97 -4.40
C GLU A 96 9.39 -6.92 -5.33
N ARG A 97 8.08 -6.98 -5.56
CA ARG A 97 7.37 -5.98 -6.37
C ARG A 97 7.30 -4.63 -5.68
N LEU A 98 6.96 -4.60 -4.37
CA LEU A 98 6.94 -3.36 -3.59
C LEU A 98 8.32 -2.70 -3.57
N GLY A 99 9.40 -3.49 -3.46
CA GLY A 99 10.78 -2.98 -3.47
C GLY A 99 11.14 -2.25 -4.77
N ARG A 100 10.56 -2.66 -5.90
CA ARG A 100 10.82 -2.06 -7.22
C ARG A 100 10.00 -0.80 -7.53
N MET A 101 9.05 -0.42 -6.67
CA MET A 101 8.29 0.82 -6.86
C MET A 101 9.24 2.01 -6.91
N VAL A 102 9.09 2.83 -7.95
CA VAL A 102 9.86 4.06 -8.12
C VAL A 102 9.19 5.17 -7.33
N ILE A 103 9.89 5.67 -6.33
CA ILE A 103 9.41 6.74 -5.44
C ILE A 103 9.69 8.13 -6.02
N GLY A 104 10.80 8.25 -6.72
CA GLY A 104 11.26 9.50 -7.32
C GLY A 104 12.55 9.33 -8.07
N THR A 105 13.27 10.42 -8.26
CA THR A 105 14.60 10.41 -8.88
C THR A 105 15.63 11.07 -7.97
N ASP A 106 16.90 10.67 -8.13
CA ASP A 106 18.02 11.36 -7.49
C ASP A 106 18.36 12.67 -8.23
N THR A 107 19.33 13.40 -7.73
CA THR A 107 19.81 14.66 -8.33
C THR A 107 20.43 14.50 -9.71
N LYS A 108 20.72 13.26 -10.13
CA LYS A 108 21.25 12.92 -11.46
C LYS A 108 20.16 12.39 -12.40
N GLY A 109 18.92 12.27 -11.92
CA GLY A 109 17.80 11.76 -12.69
C GLY A 109 17.67 10.23 -12.68
N ASN A 110 18.44 9.51 -11.86
CA ASN A 110 18.27 8.05 -11.73
C ASN A 110 17.06 7.73 -10.86
N PRO A 111 16.32 6.64 -11.15
CA PRO A 111 15.19 6.23 -10.33
C PRO A 111 15.65 5.83 -8.92
N VAL A 112 14.89 6.24 -7.91
CA VAL A 112 15.02 5.81 -6.52
C VAL A 112 13.82 4.95 -6.17
N THR A 113 14.07 3.74 -5.69
CA THR A 113 13.05 2.74 -5.40
C THR A 113 12.72 2.64 -3.91
N ALA A 114 11.65 1.93 -3.58
CA ALA A 114 11.32 1.62 -2.19
C ALA A 114 12.38 0.73 -1.53
N GLU A 115 13.10 -0.10 -2.29
CA GLU A 115 14.21 -0.90 -1.78
C GLU A 115 15.41 -0.01 -1.43
N ASP A 116 15.73 0.98 -2.27
CA ASP A 116 16.81 1.95 -2.00
C ASP A 116 16.55 2.75 -0.70
N LEU A 117 15.29 2.99 -0.38
CA LEU A 117 14.88 3.63 0.88
C LEU A 117 14.82 2.65 2.07
N GLY A 118 15.00 1.36 1.84
CA GLY A 118 14.92 0.33 2.88
C GLY A 118 13.52 0.10 3.45
N VAL A 119 12.45 0.54 2.78
CA VAL A 119 11.07 0.49 3.29
C VAL A 119 10.26 -0.69 2.79
N ALA A 120 10.73 -1.44 1.81
CA ALA A 120 10.00 -2.56 1.19
C ALA A 120 9.54 -3.62 2.22
N GLY A 121 10.37 -3.92 3.22
CA GLY A 121 10.02 -4.84 4.31
C GLY A 121 8.84 -4.35 5.15
N ALA A 122 8.86 -3.08 5.56
CA ALA A 122 7.78 -2.47 6.34
C ALA A 122 6.47 -2.43 5.54
N MET A 123 6.53 -2.06 4.26
CA MET A 123 5.39 -2.10 3.35
C MET A 123 4.80 -3.51 3.24
N THR A 124 5.64 -4.53 3.12
CA THR A 124 5.20 -5.93 3.05
C THR A 124 4.48 -6.37 4.32
N VAL A 125 4.97 -5.99 5.50
CA VAL A 125 4.31 -6.31 6.78
C VAL A 125 2.92 -5.69 6.84
N LEU A 126 2.76 -4.44 6.43
CA LEU A 126 1.46 -3.76 6.39
C LEU A 126 0.48 -4.42 5.40
N MET A 127 0.99 -4.97 4.30
CA MET A 127 0.19 -5.60 3.23
C MET A 127 -0.02 -7.10 3.42
N LYS A 128 0.59 -7.72 4.44
CA LYS A 128 0.56 -9.18 4.64
C LYS A 128 -0.86 -9.76 4.69
N GLU A 129 -1.75 -9.13 5.45
CA GLU A 129 -3.13 -9.58 5.59
C GLU A 129 -3.96 -9.24 4.34
N ALA A 130 -3.67 -8.11 3.71
CA ALA A 130 -4.33 -7.69 2.48
C ALA A 130 -4.08 -8.65 1.30
N LEU A 131 -3.02 -9.45 1.34
CA LEU A 131 -2.75 -10.48 0.32
C LEU A 131 -3.76 -11.65 0.37
N GLN A 132 -4.54 -11.78 1.44
CA GLN A 132 -5.53 -12.84 1.60
C GLN A 132 -6.89 -12.39 1.08
N PRO A 133 -7.49 -13.10 0.09
CA PRO A 133 -8.83 -12.78 -0.38
C PRO A 133 -9.89 -12.93 0.72
N ASN A 134 -10.87 -12.04 0.73
CA ASN A 134 -12.04 -12.18 1.58
C ASN A 134 -13.06 -13.08 0.90
N LEU A 135 -13.47 -14.17 1.55
CA LEU A 135 -14.58 -15.00 1.11
C LEU A 135 -15.89 -14.45 1.68
N MET A 136 -16.79 -14.12 0.82
CA MET A 136 -18.13 -13.61 1.12
C MET A 136 -19.18 -14.48 0.45
N GLN A 137 -20.45 -14.10 0.61
CA GLN A 137 -21.59 -14.78 0.03
C GLN A 137 -22.59 -13.78 -0.51
N THR A 138 -23.17 -14.08 -1.69
CA THR A 138 -24.28 -13.29 -2.23
C THR A 138 -25.56 -13.55 -1.43
N LEU A 139 -26.60 -12.76 -1.71
CA LEU A 139 -27.92 -12.98 -1.12
C LEU A 139 -28.54 -14.33 -1.51
N GLU A 140 -28.18 -14.85 -2.69
CA GLU A 140 -28.60 -16.16 -3.18
C GLU A 140 -27.77 -17.32 -2.64
N GLY A 141 -26.75 -17.05 -1.84
CA GLY A 141 -25.90 -18.07 -1.22
C GLY A 141 -24.67 -18.48 -2.05
N SER A 142 -24.41 -17.82 -3.17
CA SER A 142 -23.22 -18.12 -3.99
C SER A 142 -21.95 -17.57 -3.32
N PRO A 143 -20.84 -18.33 -3.28
CA PRO A 143 -19.57 -17.82 -2.75
C PRO A 143 -18.96 -16.76 -3.66
N VAL A 144 -18.37 -15.73 -3.06
CA VAL A 144 -17.72 -14.62 -3.76
C VAL A 144 -16.39 -14.31 -3.07
N PHE A 145 -15.30 -14.26 -3.82
CA PHE A 145 -14.06 -13.66 -3.35
C PHE A 145 -14.04 -12.17 -3.67
N VAL A 146 -13.73 -11.37 -2.64
CA VAL A 146 -13.51 -9.93 -2.75
C VAL A 146 -12.05 -9.67 -2.45
N HIS A 147 -11.29 -9.26 -3.45
CA HIS A 147 -9.87 -9.06 -3.31
C HIS A 147 -9.32 -8.17 -4.42
N ALA A 148 -8.53 -7.17 -4.05
CA ALA A 148 -7.92 -6.20 -4.93
C ALA A 148 -8.89 -5.68 -6.01
N GLY A 149 -8.61 -4.58 -6.63
CA GLY A 149 -9.51 -4.02 -7.64
C GLY A 149 -8.88 -2.80 -8.31
N PRO A 150 -7.69 -2.96 -8.94
CA PRO A 150 -7.07 -1.86 -9.65
C PRO A 150 -7.90 -1.46 -10.87
N PHE A 151 -7.97 -0.17 -11.17
CA PHE A 151 -8.63 0.31 -12.37
C PHE A 151 -7.95 -0.18 -13.66
N ALA A 152 -8.74 -0.59 -14.65
CA ALA A 152 -8.23 -1.11 -15.92
C ALA A 152 -7.50 -0.07 -16.77
N ASN A 153 -7.80 1.22 -16.61
CA ASN A 153 -7.10 2.30 -17.30
C ASN A 153 -5.74 2.64 -16.66
N ILE A 154 -5.45 2.12 -15.47
CA ILE A 154 -4.20 2.36 -14.74
C ILE A 154 -3.38 1.08 -14.61
N ALA A 155 -4.04 -0.04 -14.39
CA ALA A 155 -3.43 -1.35 -14.25
C ALA A 155 -4.23 -2.40 -15.05
N GLN A 156 -4.30 -3.65 -14.59
CA GLN A 156 -4.97 -4.74 -15.30
C GLN A 156 -6.50 -4.71 -15.19
N GLY A 157 -7.07 -4.09 -14.14
CA GLY A 157 -8.51 -3.95 -13.96
C GLY A 157 -9.26 -5.23 -13.61
N ASN A 158 -8.54 -6.25 -13.10
CA ASN A 158 -9.09 -7.53 -12.69
C ASN A 158 -8.95 -7.74 -11.20
N SER A 159 -9.59 -8.79 -10.67
CA SER A 159 -9.33 -9.30 -9.33
C SER A 159 -7.88 -9.79 -9.20
N SER A 160 -7.54 -10.49 -8.15
CA SER A 160 -6.17 -10.93 -7.92
C SER A 160 -5.91 -12.33 -8.44
N ILE A 161 -4.68 -12.58 -8.85
CA ILE A 161 -4.19 -13.93 -9.21
C ILE A 161 -4.40 -14.92 -8.07
N VAL A 162 -4.24 -14.50 -6.82
CA VAL A 162 -4.45 -15.36 -5.64
C VAL A 162 -5.91 -15.76 -5.51
N ALA A 163 -6.85 -14.82 -5.65
CA ALA A 163 -8.28 -15.11 -5.58
C ALA A 163 -8.71 -16.08 -6.70
N ASP A 164 -8.28 -15.83 -7.93
CA ASP A 164 -8.60 -16.68 -9.08
C ASP A 164 -8.05 -18.11 -8.90
N ARG A 165 -6.80 -18.25 -8.44
CA ARG A 165 -6.20 -19.56 -8.16
C ARG A 165 -6.90 -20.34 -7.06
N ILE A 166 -7.41 -19.67 -6.04
CA ILE A 166 -8.20 -20.29 -4.97
C ILE A 166 -9.56 -20.70 -5.51
N ALA A 167 -10.25 -19.79 -6.19
CA ALA A 167 -11.57 -20.02 -6.74
C ALA A 167 -11.60 -21.21 -7.72
N LEU A 168 -10.63 -21.30 -8.62
CA LEU A 168 -10.47 -22.40 -9.57
C LEU A 168 -10.22 -23.77 -8.93
N LYS A 169 -9.81 -23.82 -7.66
CA LYS A 169 -9.67 -25.07 -6.90
C LYS A 169 -10.96 -25.46 -6.17
N LEU A 170 -11.87 -24.54 -6.00
CA LEU A 170 -13.07 -24.72 -5.17
C LEU A 170 -14.36 -24.82 -5.99
N ALA A 171 -14.34 -24.42 -7.25
CA ALA A 171 -15.53 -24.38 -8.12
C ALA A 171 -15.21 -24.88 -9.53
N ASP A 172 -16.26 -25.44 -10.19
CA ASP A 172 -16.17 -25.88 -11.59
C ASP A 172 -16.16 -24.70 -12.58
N TYR A 173 -16.75 -23.59 -12.17
CA TYR A 173 -16.81 -22.35 -12.93
C TYR A 173 -16.44 -21.16 -12.04
N VAL A 174 -15.59 -20.30 -12.56
CA VAL A 174 -15.21 -19.03 -11.91
C VAL A 174 -15.54 -17.89 -12.87
N VAL A 175 -16.29 -16.91 -12.39
CA VAL A 175 -16.63 -15.70 -13.12
C VAL A 175 -15.87 -14.56 -12.47
N THR A 176 -15.08 -13.83 -13.26
CA THR A 176 -14.31 -12.66 -12.79
C THR A 176 -14.62 -11.46 -13.67
N GLU A 177 -14.49 -10.28 -13.09
CA GLU A 177 -14.62 -9.03 -13.83
C GLU A 177 -13.30 -8.69 -14.54
N ALA A 178 -13.40 -8.15 -15.75
CA ALA A 178 -12.28 -7.60 -16.49
C ALA A 178 -12.60 -6.14 -16.82
N GLY A 179 -12.26 -5.23 -15.93
CA GLY A 179 -12.70 -3.84 -15.89
C GLY A 179 -12.79 -3.09 -17.23
N PHE A 180 -13.72 -2.18 -17.34
CA PHE A 180 -14.11 -1.44 -18.55
C PHE A 180 -14.64 -2.35 -19.66
N GLY A 181 -14.28 -2.08 -20.93
CA GLY A 181 -14.67 -2.89 -22.07
C GLY A 181 -13.73 -4.06 -22.35
N ALA A 182 -14.15 -4.96 -23.22
CA ALA A 182 -13.35 -6.11 -23.62
C ALA A 182 -12.05 -5.73 -24.33
N ASP A 183 -12.04 -4.58 -24.96
CA ASP A 183 -10.88 -3.96 -25.62
C ASP A 183 -9.82 -3.42 -24.63
N MET A 184 -10.14 -3.36 -23.35
CA MET A 184 -9.23 -2.88 -22.31
C MET A 184 -8.97 -3.96 -21.26
N GLY A 185 -9.93 -4.28 -20.41
CA GLY A 185 -9.72 -5.18 -19.29
C GLY A 185 -9.57 -6.64 -19.71
N ALA A 186 -10.43 -7.13 -20.64
CA ALA A 186 -10.33 -8.52 -21.09
C ALA A 186 -9.07 -8.76 -21.93
N GLU A 187 -8.65 -7.80 -22.76
CA GLU A 187 -7.37 -7.91 -23.48
C GLU A 187 -6.18 -7.99 -22.52
N LYS A 188 -6.14 -7.16 -21.50
CA LYS A 188 -5.09 -7.23 -20.48
C LYS A 188 -5.12 -8.55 -19.71
N PHE A 189 -6.30 -9.05 -19.36
CA PHE A 189 -6.45 -10.32 -18.67
C PHE A 189 -5.86 -11.50 -19.47
N VAL A 190 -6.02 -11.47 -20.78
CA VAL A 190 -5.48 -12.53 -21.67
C VAL A 190 -3.98 -12.39 -21.87
N ASN A 191 -3.43 -11.17 -21.82
CA ASN A 191 -2.04 -10.86 -22.12
C ASN A 191 -1.10 -10.86 -20.90
N MET A 192 -1.64 -10.86 -19.69
CA MET A 192 -0.87 -10.90 -18.43
C MET A 192 -0.88 -12.28 -17.78
#